data_2d652123a112fe80448f692322b43fe3
#
_entry.id   2d652123a112fe80448f692322b43fe3
#
_cell.length_a   1.000
_cell.length_b   1.000
_cell.length_c   1.000
_cell.angle_alpha   90.00
_cell.angle_beta   90.00
_cell.angle_gamma   90.00
#
_symmetry.space_group_name_H-M   'P 1'
#
loop_
_entity.id
_entity.type
_entity.pdbx_description
1 polymer ?
#
loop_
_entity_poly.entity_id
_entity_poly.type
_entity_poly.pdbx_seq_one_letter_code
_entity_poly.pdbx_strand_id
1 'polypeptide(L)'
;MKAMILAAGLGKRMQPLTNNTPKPLLKVAGQHLIEYHLAALASAGIHEVVINTHWLAEQMPIALGAGEKWGINIHYSHEPELLETAGGIRNALPYLVE
;
A
#
# COMPACT_ATOMS: atom_id res chain seq x y z
N MET A 1 16.42 -5.09 4.56
CA MET A 1 15.30 -5.90 4.03
C MET A 1 14.17 -4.99 3.57
N LYS A 2 13.56 -5.31 2.46
CA LYS A 2 12.45 -4.54 1.90
C LYS A 2 11.21 -5.42 1.85
N ALA A 3 10.04 -4.81 2.03
CA ALA A 3 8.76 -5.50 1.95
C ALA A 3 7.89 -4.87 0.88
N MET A 4 6.90 -5.62 0.39
CA MET A 4 5.91 -5.13 -0.55
C MET A 4 4.51 -5.38 -0.01
N ILE A 5 3.65 -4.37 -0.10
CA ILE A 5 2.23 -4.50 0.22
C ILE A 5 1.45 -4.44 -1.09
N LEU A 6 0.66 -5.47 -1.35
CA LEU A 6 -0.17 -5.55 -2.55
C LEU A 6 -1.50 -4.82 -2.29
N ALA A 7 -1.60 -3.59 -2.77
CA ALA A 7 -2.70 -2.70 -2.45
C ALA A 7 -3.47 -2.18 -3.69
N ALA A 8 -3.17 -2.73 -4.88
CA ALA A 8 -3.74 -2.23 -6.13
C ALA A 8 -5.14 -2.76 -6.46
N GLY A 9 -5.69 -3.69 -5.67
CA GLY A 9 -7.00 -4.28 -5.94
C GLY A 9 -8.14 -3.26 -5.94
N LEU A 10 -9.23 -3.58 -6.64
CA LEU A 10 -10.39 -2.70 -6.76
C LEU A 10 -11.29 -2.70 -5.52
N GLY A 11 -11.16 -3.68 -4.63
CA GLY A 11 -11.96 -3.76 -3.42
C GLY A 11 -13.44 -4.05 -3.68
N LYS A 12 -13.76 -4.79 -4.73
CA LYS A 12 -15.14 -5.05 -5.15
C LYS A 12 -15.98 -5.73 -4.06
N ARG A 13 -15.35 -6.60 -3.26
CA ARG A 13 -16.04 -7.32 -2.17
C ARG A 13 -16.45 -6.39 -1.03
N MET A 14 -15.85 -5.20 -0.95
CA MET A 14 -16.12 -4.23 0.11
C MET A 14 -17.03 -3.10 -0.35
N GLN A 15 -17.56 -3.19 -1.57
CA GLN A 15 -18.50 -2.18 -2.05
C GLN A 15 -19.77 -2.16 -1.18
N PRO A 16 -20.38 -0.98 -0.92
CA PRO A 16 -20.02 0.32 -1.50
C PRO A 16 -18.90 1.07 -0.78
N LEU A 17 -18.31 0.52 0.27
CA LEU A 17 -17.29 1.19 1.08
C LEU A 17 -16.07 1.63 0.25
N THR A 18 -15.72 0.85 -0.78
CA THR A 18 -14.57 1.11 -1.64
C THR A 18 -14.87 1.97 -2.87
N ASN A 19 -16.10 2.49 -3.00
CA ASN A 19 -16.44 3.34 -4.16
C ASN A 19 -15.64 4.65 -4.16
N ASN A 20 -15.34 5.20 -2.99
CA ASN A 20 -14.63 6.47 -2.85
C ASN A 20 -13.34 6.35 -2.03
N THR A 21 -13.03 5.16 -1.50
CA THR A 21 -11.87 4.94 -0.65
C THR A 21 -11.24 3.60 -1.01
N PRO A 22 -9.93 3.54 -1.31
CA PRO A 22 -9.29 2.26 -1.56
C PRO A 22 -9.36 1.40 -0.30
N LYS A 23 -9.50 0.08 -0.48
CA LYS A 23 -9.65 -0.86 0.64
C LYS A 23 -8.60 -0.69 1.73
N PRO A 24 -7.29 -0.52 1.42
CA PRO A 24 -6.27 -0.34 2.46
C PRO A 24 -6.49 0.89 3.35
N LEU A 25 -7.24 1.88 2.87
CA LEU A 25 -7.52 3.10 3.64
C LEU A 25 -8.86 3.07 4.38
N LEU A 26 -9.62 1.99 4.28
CA LEU A 26 -10.80 1.82 5.12
C LEU A 26 -10.36 1.77 6.59
N LYS A 27 -11.12 2.40 7.46
CA LYS A 27 -10.76 2.50 8.88
C LYS A 27 -11.40 1.39 9.70
N VAL A 28 -10.60 0.83 10.62
CA VAL A 28 -11.05 -0.10 11.65
C VAL A 28 -10.46 0.39 12.96
N ALA A 29 -11.30 0.60 13.97
CA ALA A 29 -10.88 1.10 15.28
C ALA A 29 -10.09 2.43 15.18
N GLY A 30 -10.50 3.30 14.25
CA GLY A 30 -9.90 4.64 14.09
C GLY A 30 -8.64 4.70 13.26
N GLN A 31 -8.16 3.59 12.74
CA GLN A 31 -6.96 3.54 11.89
C GLN A 31 -7.27 2.91 10.55
N HIS A 32 -6.56 3.35 9.49
CA HIS A 32 -6.65 2.69 8.19
C HIS A 32 -6.12 1.26 8.27
N LEU A 33 -6.73 0.34 7.53
CA LEU A 33 -6.31 -1.07 7.53
C LEU A 33 -4.81 -1.23 7.28
N ILE A 34 -4.26 -0.49 6.32
CA ILE A 34 -2.85 -0.59 5.96
C ILE A 34 -1.93 -0.14 7.10
N GLU A 35 -2.38 0.74 7.99
CA GLU A 35 -1.54 1.23 9.10
C GLU A 35 -1.15 0.10 10.06
N TYR A 36 -2.03 -0.89 10.25
CA TYR A 36 -1.71 -2.05 11.08
C TYR A 36 -0.55 -2.85 10.50
N HIS A 37 -0.50 -2.99 9.16
CA HIS A 37 0.60 -3.67 8.48
C HIS A 37 1.88 -2.87 8.54
N LEU A 38 1.81 -1.55 8.35
CA LEU A 38 2.99 -0.68 8.44
C LEU A 38 3.60 -0.72 9.83
N ALA A 39 2.77 -0.64 10.86
CA ALA A 39 3.24 -0.72 12.25
C ALA A 39 3.90 -2.06 12.54
N ALA A 40 3.33 -3.16 12.07
CA ALA A 40 3.90 -4.49 12.24
C ALA A 40 5.25 -4.64 11.53
N LEU A 41 5.38 -4.12 10.31
CA LEU A 41 6.64 -4.15 9.57
C LEU A 41 7.71 -3.32 10.27
N ALA A 42 7.37 -2.14 10.75
CA ALA A 42 8.30 -1.29 11.51
C ALA A 42 8.78 -1.99 12.77
N SER A 43 7.87 -2.65 13.50
CA SER A 43 8.22 -3.41 14.70
C SER A 43 9.14 -4.59 14.39
N ALA A 44 9.04 -5.16 13.20
CA ALA A 44 9.92 -6.24 12.74
C ALA A 44 11.27 -5.75 12.20
N GLY A 45 11.51 -4.43 12.24
CA GLY A 45 12.76 -3.85 11.75
C GLY A 45 12.81 -3.63 10.24
N ILE A 46 11.67 -3.67 9.56
CA ILE A 46 11.60 -3.45 8.12
C ILE A 46 11.24 -1.98 7.89
N HIS A 47 12.16 -1.21 7.29
CA HIS A 47 12.03 0.24 7.12
C HIS A 47 11.86 0.68 5.67
N GLU A 48 11.96 -0.25 4.71
CA GLU A 48 11.73 0.02 3.29
C GLU A 48 10.53 -0.77 2.82
N VAL A 49 9.49 -0.09 2.33
CA VAL A 49 8.24 -0.72 1.92
C VAL A 49 7.82 -0.18 0.56
N VAL A 50 7.45 -1.07 -0.34
CA VAL A 50 6.85 -0.72 -1.62
C VAL A 50 5.36 -1.04 -1.56
N ILE A 51 4.53 -0.06 -1.92
CA ILE A 51 3.07 -0.24 -1.98
C ILE A 51 2.65 -0.08 -3.44
N ASN A 52 2.08 -1.12 -4.05
CA ASN A 52 1.50 -0.97 -5.36
C ASN A 52 0.13 -0.32 -5.26
N THR A 53 -0.20 0.55 -6.20
CA THR A 53 -1.43 1.33 -6.19
C THR A 53 -2.07 1.31 -7.58
N HIS A 54 -3.40 1.39 -7.61
CA HIS A 54 -4.16 1.49 -8.84
C HIS A 54 -5.46 2.26 -8.59
N TRP A 55 -6.44 1.63 -7.94
CA TRP A 55 -7.75 2.22 -7.66
C TRP A 55 -7.61 3.33 -6.63
N LEU A 56 -8.02 4.55 -7.01
CA LEU A 56 -7.96 5.74 -6.16
C LEU A 56 -6.55 5.96 -5.59
N ALA A 57 -5.53 5.72 -6.42
CA ALA A 57 -4.12 5.68 -6.02
C ALA A 57 -3.64 6.95 -5.32
N GLU A 58 -4.16 8.11 -5.73
CA GLU A 58 -3.74 9.41 -5.19
C GLU A 58 -4.08 9.58 -3.72
N GLN A 59 -5.05 8.81 -3.19
CA GLN A 59 -5.42 8.88 -1.79
C GLN A 59 -4.36 8.25 -0.88
N MET A 60 -3.54 7.33 -1.39
CA MET A 60 -2.56 6.61 -0.60
C MET A 60 -1.46 7.54 -0.06
N PRO A 61 -0.72 8.30 -0.90
CA PRO A 61 0.28 9.21 -0.37
C PRO A 61 -0.31 10.37 0.43
N ILE A 62 -1.55 10.80 0.11
CA ILE A 62 -2.22 11.83 0.91
C ILE A 62 -2.44 11.35 2.34
N ALA A 63 -2.88 10.10 2.53
CA ALA A 63 -3.17 9.55 3.83
C ALA A 63 -1.91 9.12 4.59
N LEU A 64 -0.94 8.54 3.90
CA LEU A 64 0.22 7.87 4.51
C LEU A 64 1.52 8.68 4.40
N GLY A 65 1.58 9.63 3.48
CA GLY A 65 2.81 10.37 3.22
C GLY A 65 3.91 9.46 2.71
N ALA A 66 5.14 9.72 3.11
CA ALA A 66 6.31 8.90 2.79
C ALA A 66 6.63 7.87 3.88
N GLY A 67 5.76 7.74 4.90
CA GLY A 67 5.93 6.75 5.96
C GLY A 67 6.64 7.24 7.20
N GLU A 68 6.85 8.55 7.34
CA GLU A 68 7.61 9.14 8.47
C GLU A 68 6.99 8.76 9.81
N LYS A 69 5.67 8.69 9.90
CA LYS A 69 4.95 8.37 11.14
C LYS A 69 5.40 7.03 11.74
N TRP A 70 5.79 6.06 10.89
CA TRP A 70 6.19 4.72 11.32
C TRP A 70 7.71 4.51 11.25
N GLY A 71 8.46 5.51 10.84
CA GLY A 71 9.88 5.36 10.60
C GLY A 71 10.17 4.49 9.38
N ILE A 72 9.28 4.47 8.43
CA ILE A 72 9.35 3.67 7.20
C ILE A 72 9.55 4.60 6.01
N ASN A 73 10.25 4.11 5.00
CA ASN A 73 10.39 4.77 3.71
C ASN A 73 9.45 4.08 2.72
N ILE A 74 8.37 4.75 2.32
CA ILE A 74 7.37 4.17 1.44
C ILE A 74 7.64 4.60 0.01
N HIS A 75 7.71 3.61 -0.90
CA HIS A 75 7.77 3.83 -2.35
C HIS A 75 6.46 3.35 -2.96
N TYR A 76 5.77 4.24 -3.67
CA TYR A 76 4.52 3.91 -4.32
C TYR A 76 4.78 3.46 -5.75
N SER A 77 4.36 2.22 -6.08
CA SER A 77 4.44 1.67 -7.43
C SER A 77 3.06 1.73 -8.06
N HIS A 78 2.78 2.76 -8.84
CA HIS A 78 1.46 2.94 -9.45
C HIS A 78 1.29 2.05 -10.68
N GLU A 79 0.15 1.37 -10.74
CA GLU A 79 -0.26 0.55 -11.88
C GLU A 79 -1.35 1.29 -12.65
N PRO A 80 -1.06 1.86 -13.83
CA PRO A 80 -2.09 2.53 -14.64
C PRO A 80 -3.20 1.58 -15.05
N GLU A 81 -2.85 0.31 -15.27
CA GLU A 81 -3.79 -0.78 -15.49
C GLU A 81 -3.63 -1.78 -14.36
N LEU A 82 -4.75 -2.39 -13.95
CA LEU A 82 -4.69 -3.40 -12.89
C LEU A 82 -3.93 -4.63 -13.38
N LEU A 83 -2.79 -4.89 -12.74
CA LEU A 83 -1.95 -6.05 -13.03
C LEU A 83 -2.31 -7.19 -12.07
N GLU A 84 -2.07 -8.42 -12.49
CA GLU A 84 -2.12 -9.57 -11.59
C GLU A 84 -0.97 -9.45 -10.58
N THR A 85 -1.04 -10.22 -9.48
CA THR A 85 -0.04 -10.17 -8.41
C THR A 85 1.39 -10.30 -8.95
N ALA A 86 1.66 -11.24 -9.86
CA ALA A 86 2.98 -11.41 -10.46
C ALA A 86 3.42 -10.19 -11.26
N GLY A 87 2.48 -9.57 -12.01
CA GLY A 87 2.74 -8.34 -12.77
C GLY A 87 3.03 -7.16 -11.84
N GLY A 88 2.29 -7.05 -10.72
CA GLY A 88 2.53 -6.01 -9.73
C GLY A 88 3.91 -6.13 -9.10
N ILE A 89 4.35 -7.33 -8.76
CA ILE A 89 5.68 -7.58 -8.22
C ILE A 89 6.74 -7.22 -9.25
N ARG A 90 6.56 -7.62 -10.50
CA ARG A 90 7.50 -7.29 -11.59
C ARG A 90 7.64 -5.78 -11.74
N ASN A 91 6.51 -5.06 -11.73
CA ASN A 91 6.50 -3.61 -11.85
C ASN A 91 7.24 -2.92 -10.69
N ALA A 92 7.21 -3.52 -9.51
CA ALA A 92 7.84 -3.00 -8.31
C ALA A 92 9.31 -3.43 -8.13
N LEU A 93 9.81 -4.38 -8.94
CA LEU A 93 11.17 -4.91 -8.79
C LEU A 93 12.26 -3.84 -8.67
N PRO A 94 12.24 -2.74 -9.47
CA PRO A 94 13.26 -1.71 -9.33
C PRO A 94 13.37 -1.11 -7.93
N TYR A 95 12.25 -1.11 -7.17
CA TYR A 95 12.22 -0.58 -5.81
C TYR A 95 12.58 -1.63 -4.76
N LEU A 96 12.52 -2.92 -5.10
CA LEU A 96 12.76 -4.03 -4.19
C LEU A 96 14.22 -4.52 -4.21
N VAL A 97 14.94 -4.25 -5.27
CA VAL A 97 16.34 -4.63 -5.41
C VAL A 97 17.19 -3.76 -4.50
N GLU A 98 18.03 -4.38 -3.72
CA GLU A 98 18.94 -3.71 -2.78
C GLU A 98 20.30 -3.38 -3.38
#